data_8455df4f9bd36ff97265c8ddf95753c6
#
_entry.id   8455df4f9bd36ff97265c8ddf95753c6
#
_cell.length_a   1.000
_cell.length_b   1.000
_cell.length_c   1.000
_cell.angle_alpha   90.00
_cell.angle_beta   90.00
_cell.angle_gamma   90.00
#
_symmetry.space_group_name_H-M   'P 1'
#
loop_
_entity.id
_entity.type
_entity.pdbx_description
1 polymer ?
#
loop_
_entity_poly.entity_id
_entity_poly.type
_entity_poly.pdbx_seq_one_letter_code
_entity_poly.pdbx_strand_id
1 'polypeptide(L)'
;VTRIQTTTAGSLPRTTALIEANAARTFADDGFTLQSTPEFERLVAGAVAEVAERQRRAGVTLVGDGEFGKAMSNPVDYGAWWSYSFQRANGLSLTEVNALNEPPVRSEPANLRLTSFLDRRDRQLFPAVYAEAVELGRVATAFPTTTGPISYRGHDAVASDIRHLKAALLEGEQGFLTAIAPGSAARVRNEYYASDEEHVWAWADALREEYQAISDAGLIVQLDDPSLAENFDQINPEPSVSDYQAFTEVRVAAINHAIRGLPKEQVRLHLCWGSWHGPHATDIELRHILPVVLEANVGSISFEAGNVRHEHEFTVWGEVDLPDDLVLAPGVVSHATNVVEHPDLVSQRIERFADIVGPDRVVASTDCGLGGRVHPDIAWAKLEALGEGARRAATRC
;
A
#
# COMPACT_ATOMS: atom_id res chain seq x y z
N VAL A 1 5.09 -28.20 -15.62
CA VAL A 1 4.69 -26.87 -16.09
C VAL A 1 4.83 -25.94 -14.89
N THR A 2 5.73 -24.99 -14.97
CA THR A 2 5.92 -23.95 -13.96
C THR A 2 4.60 -23.17 -13.82
N ARG A 3 4.15 -22.93 -12.60
CA ARG A 3 2.93 -22.14 -12.34
C ARG A 3 3.35 -20.76 -11.88
N ILE A 4 3.12 -19.73 -12.67
CA ILE A 4 3.28 -18.35 -12.22
C ILE A 4 2.16 -18.03 -11.21
N GLN A 5 2.53 -17.67 -9.98
CA GLN A 5 1.58 -17.24 -8.97
C GLN A 5 1.05 -15.84 -9.28
N THR A 6 -0.13 -15.53 -8.78
CA THR A 6 -0.80 -14.25 -8.96
C THR A 6 -1.32 -13.73 -7.64
N THR A 7 -1.29 -12.42 -7.47
CA THR A 7 -1.75 -11.72 -6.27
C THR A 7 -2.34 -10.35 -6.63
N THR A 8 -2.70 -9.58 -5.62
CA THR A 8 -3.08 -8.17 -5.73
C THR A 8 -2.25 -7.33 -4.77
N ALA A 9 -2.22 -6.02 -4.98
CA ALA A 9 -1.59 -5.10 -4.02
C ALA A 9 -2.46 -4.81 -2.77
N GLY A 10 -3.64 -5.43 -2.65
CA GLY A 10 -4.49 -5.37 -1.46
C GLY A 10 -5.91 -4.90 -1.76
N SER A 11 -6.14 -3.60 -1.85
CA SER A 11 -7.48 -3.02 -1.95
C SER A 11 -8.24 -3.46 -3.19
N LEU A 12 -9.46 -3.99 -2.98
CA LEU A 12 -10.39 -4.41 -4.03
C LEU A 12 -11.72 -3.65 -3.92
N PRO A 13 -12.51 -3.60 -5.02
CA PRO A 13 -13.78 -2.90 -5.01
C PRO A 13 -14.74 -3.47 -3.97
N ARG A 14 -15.21 -2.62 -3.08
CA ARG A 14 -16.21 -2.94 -2.06
C ARG A 14 -17.62 -2.98 -2.68
N THR A 15 -18.49 -3.80 -2.11
CA THR A 15 -19.91 -3.79 -2.46
C THR A 15 -20.58 -2.50 -2.01
N THR A 16 -21.64 -2.09 -2.69
CA THR A 16 -22.45 -0.92 -2.30
C THR A 16 -22.91 -1.02 -0.85
N ALA A 17 -23.38 -2.21 -0.43
CA ALA A 17 -23.80 -2.45 0.95
C ALA A 17 -22.70 -2.18 1.97
N LEU A 18 -21.44 -2.56 1.67
CA LEU A 18 -20.31 -2.32 2.57
C LEU A 18 -19.93 -0.83 2.62
N ILE A 19 -19.98 -0.11 1.48
CA ILE A 19 -19.76 1.33 1.42
C ILE A 19 -20.82 2.08 2.23
N GLU A 20 -22.11 1.76 2.02
CA GLU A 20 -23.21 2.36 2.76
C GLU A 20 -23.13 2.08 4.26
N ALA A 21 -22.79 0.85 4.64
CA ALA A 21 -22.59 0.48 6.04
C ALA A 21 -21.43 1.24 6.67
N ASN A 22 -20.29 1.42 5.98
CA ASN A 22 -19.19 2.25 6.45
C ASN A 22 -19.60 3.72 6.61
N ALA A 23 -20.33 4.29 5.65
CA ALA A 23 -20.81 5.67 5.71
C ALA A 23 -21.80 5.91 6.87
N ALA A 24 -22.53 4.87 7.30
CA ALA A 24 -23.48 4.93 8.41
C ALA A 24 -22.83 4.77 9.80
N ARG A 25 -21.54 4.42 9.89
CA ARG A 25 -20.85 4.23 11.18
C ARG A 25 -20.70 5.55 11.90
N THR A 26 -20.77 5.48 13.22
CA THR A 26 -20.57 6.63 14.11
C THR A 26 -19.12 6.68 14.61
N PHE A 27 -18.64 7.88 14.88
CA PHE A 27 -17.34 8.08 15.50
C PHE A 27 -17.42 7.89 17.03
N ALA A 28 -16.33 7.41 17.62
CA ALA A 28 -16.09 7.48 19.05
C ALA A 28 -15.80 8.93 19.49
N ASP A 29 -15.59 9.13 20.78
CA ASP A 29 -15.37 10.45 21.40
C ASP A 29 -14.10 11.16 20.86
N ASP A 30 -13.15 10.41 20.29
CA ASP A 30 -11.95 10.97 19.66
C ASP A 30 -12.23 11.65 18.29
N GLY A 31 -13.42 11.48 17.74
CA GLY A 31 -13.89 12.09 16.50
C GLY A 31 -13.35 11.46 15.20
N PHE A 32 -12.53 10.42 15.28
CA PHE A 32 -11.98 9.74 14.08
C PHE A 32 -12.00 8.20 14.14
N THR A 33 -12.15 7.60 15.31
CA THR A 33 -12.31 6.14 15.45
C THR A 33 -13.75 5.73 15.13
N LEU A 34 -13.93 4.89 14.13
CA LEU A 34 -15.24 4.37 13.74
C LEU A 34 -15.66 3.22 14.65
N GLN A 35 -16.84 3.33 15.24
CA GLN A 35 -17.41 2.27 16.06
C GLN A 35 -17.83 1.08 15.19
N SER A 36 -17.55 -0.15 15.64
CA SER A 36 -18.02 -1.37 14.99
C SER A 36 -19.22 -1.95 15.75
N THR A 37 -20.08 -2.66 15.03
CA THR A 37 -21.20 -3.41 15.61
C THR A 37 -21.13 -4.88 15.17
N PRO A 38 -21.77 -5.81 15.89
CA PRO A 38 -21.83 -7.21 15.47
C PRO A 38 -22.43 -7.40 14.08
N GLU A 39 -23.35 -6.53 13.68
CA GLU A 39 -23.98 -6.52 12.34
C GLU A 39 -22.98 -6.15 11.28
N PHE A 40 -22.18 -5.10 11.52
CA PHE A 40 -21.13 -4.66 10.62
C PHE A 40 -20.04 -5.72 10.49
N GLU A 41 -19.59 -6.33 11.59
CA GLU A 41 -18.62 -7.42 11.56
C GLU A 41 -19.09 -8.62 10.72
N ARG A 42 -20.37 -9.00 10.83
CA ARG A 42 -20.95 -10.07 9.99
C ARG A 42 -20.98 -9.69 8.51
N LEU A 43 -21.30 -8.45 8.21
CA LEU A 43 -21.27 -7.94 6.83
C LEU A 43 -19.86 -7.99 6.23
N VAL A 44 -18.86 -7.55 6.98
CA VAL A 44 -17.44 -7.61 6.55
C VAL A 44 -17.02 -9.07 6.35
N ALA A 45 -17.32 -9.97 7.29
CA ALA A 45 -16.98 -11.39 7.18
C ALA A 45 -17.57 -12.03 5.90
N GLY A 46 -18.84 -11.75 5.61
CA GLY A 46 -19.51 -12.23 4.39
C GLY A 46 -18.87 -11.65 3.12
N ALA A 47 -18.57 -10.35 3.14
CA ALA A 47 -17.92 -9.68 2.00
C ALA A 47 -16.48 -10.19 1.75
N VAL A 48 -15.72 -10.49 2.80
CA VAL A 48 -14.37 -11.09 2.69
C VAL A 48 -14.44 -12.50 2.10
N ALA A 49 -15.41 -13.32 2.52
CA ALA A 49 -15.61 -14.65 1.93
C ALA A 49 -15.94 -14.55 0.43
N GLU A 50 -16.81 -13.63 0.05
CA GLU A 50 -17.21 -13.41 -1.35
C GLU A 50 -16.04 -12.90 -2.20
N VAL A 51 -15.27 -11.90 -1.70
CA VAL A 51 -14.14 -11.35 -2.46
C VAL A 51 -13.00 -12.36 -2.61
N ALA A 52 -12.75 -13.21 -1.62
CA ALA A 52 -11.77 -14.30 -1.73
C ALA A 52 -12.15 -15.28 -2.84
N GLU A 53 -13.43 -15.70 -2.87
CA GLU A 53 -13.94 -16.59 -3.92
C GLU A 53 -13.88 -15.94 -5.31
N ARG A 54 -14.16 -14.64 -5.39
CA ARG A 54 -14.09 -13.90 -6.66
C ARG A 54 -12.66 -13.74 -7.18
N GLN A 55 -11.69 -13.53 -6.26
CA GLN A 55 -10.25 -13.54 -6.59
C GLN A 55 -9.83 -14.87 -7.22
N ARG A 56 -10.21 -16.01 -6.61
CA ARG A 56 -9.91 -17.34 -7.16
C ARG A 56 -10.49 -17.52 -8.56
N ARG A 57 -11.74 -17.12 -8.77
CA ARG A 57 -12.39 -17.19 -10.10
C ARG A 57 -11.69 -16.34 -11.14
N ALA A 58 -11.14 -15.21 -10.77
CA ALA A 58 -10.32 -14.37 -11.63
C ALA A 58 -8.90 -14.93 -11.88
N GLY A 59 -8.51 -16.00 -11.19
CA GLY A 59 -7.20 -16.65 -11.34
C GLY A 59 -6.13 -16.14 -10.36
N VAL A 60 -6.52 -15.39 -9.31
CA VAL A 60 -5.61 -15.00 -8.22
C VAL A 60 -5.35 -16.21 -7.32
N THR A 61 -4.07 -16.47 -7.00
CA THR A 61 -3.62 -17.66 -6.26
C THR A 61 -3.15 -17.36 -4.84
N LEU A 62 -2.70 -16.15 -4.58
CA LEU A 62 -2.36 -15.64 -3.26
C LEU A 62 -3.43 -14.60 -2.88
N VAL A 63 -4.36 -15.00 -2.04
CA VAL A 63 -5.63 -14.29 -1.80
C VAL A 63 -5.51 -13.29 -0.66
N GLY A 64 -6.05 -12.08 -0.83
CA GLY A 64 -6.21 -11.08 0.23
C GLY A 64 -7.67 -10.89 0.64
N ASP A 65 -7.88 -10.17 1.76
CA ASP A 65 -9.21 -9.78 2.26
C ASP A 65 -9.84 -8.62 1.48
N GLY A 66 -9.14 -8.08 0.46
CA GLY A 66 -9.55 -6.89 -0.30
C GLY A 66 -9.52 -5.60 0.51
N GLU A 67 -8.95 -5.63 1.70
CA GLU A 67 -8.93 -4.53 2.69
C GLU A 67 -10.34 -4.13 3.19
N PHE A 68 -11.27 -5.07 3.21
CA PHE A 68 -12.66 -4.78 3.56
C PHE A 68 -12.86 -4.43 5.03
N GLY A 69 -11.93 -4.77 5.91
CA GLY A 69 -11.85 -4.30 7.30
C GLY A 69 -11.46 -2.81 7.41
N LYS A 70 -10.79 -2.24 6.40
CA LYS A 70 -10.45 -0.81 6.32
C LYS A 70 -11.63 -0.01 5.78
N ALA A 71 -12.05 1.04 6.50
CA ALA A 71 -13.26 1.80 6.15
C ALA A 71 -13.07 2.61 4.85
N MET A 72 -14.01 2.44 3.94
CA MET A 72 -14.18 3.26 2.74
C MET A 72 -15.66 3.64 2.62
N SER A 73 -15.96 4.91 2.78
CA SER A 73 -17.34 5.43 2.78
C SER A 73 -17.80 6.01 1.42
N ASN A 74 -16.88 6.08 0.46
CA ASN A 74 -17.13 6.54 -0.90
C ASN A 74 -16.58 5.55 -1.93
N PRO A 75 -17.17 5.45 -3.13
CA PRO A 75 -16.64 4.60 -4.20
C PRO A 75 -15.22 4.95 -4.63
N VAL A 76 -14.84 6.24 -4.55
CA VAL A 76 -13.47 6.73 -4.76
C VAL A 76 -12.91 7.18 -3.42
N ASP A 77 -11.84 6.56 -2.98
CA ASP A 77 -11.17 6.87 -1.73
C ASP A 77 -9.67 6.57 -1.86
N TYR A 78 -8.85 7.61 -1.74
CA TYR A 78 -7.40 7.49 -1.80
C TYR A 78 -6.74 7.33 -0.42
N GLY A 79 -7.50 7.29 0.67
CA GLY A 79 -7.00 7.40 2.02
C GLY A 79 -7.27 6.20 2.95
N ALA A 80 -8.12 5.26 2.58
CA ALA A 80 -8.52 4.16 3.47
C ALA A 80 -7.34 3.30 3.96
N TRP A 81 -6.35 3.05 3.10
CA TRP A 81 -5.13 2.30 3.39
C TRP A 81 -4.27 2.96 4.49
N TRP A 82 -4.38 4.28 4.65
CA TRP A 82 -3.65 5.06 5.66
C TRP A 82 -4.50 5.32 6.90
N SER A 83 -5.73 5.80 6.70
CA SER A 83 -6.60 6.26 7.80
C SER A 83 -7.02 5.14 8.77
N TYR A 84 -6.99 3.87 8.37
CA TYR A 84 -7.25 2.77 9.28
C TYR A 84 -6.26 2.71 10.45
N SER A 85 -5.00 3.13 10.22
CA SER A 85 -3.95 3.14 11.24
C SER A 85 -4.23 4.13 12.36
N PHE A 86 -4.94 5.21 12.07
CA PHE A 86 -5.33 6.21 13.07
C PHE A 86 -6.23 5.59 14.14
N GLN A 87 -7.08 4.65 13.74
CA GLN A 87 -7.98 3.94 14.64
C GLN A 87 -7.27 2.88 15.48
N ARG A 88 -6.05 2.49 15.08
CA ARG A 88 -5.25 1.43 15.71
C ARG A 88 -4.09 1.95 16.55
N ALA A 89 -3.95 3.27 16.69
CA ALA A 89 -2.89 3.89 17.47
C ALA A 89 -3.44 4.85 18.54
N ASN A 90 -2.79 4.87 19.71
CA ASN A 90 -2.91 5.94 20.70
C ASN A 90 -1.94 7.08 20.35
N GLY A 91 -2.06 8.20 21.03
CA GLY A 91 -1.17 9.37 20.85
C GLY A 91 -1.60 10.32 19.75
N LEU A 92 -2.78 10.12 19.17
CA LEU A 92 -3.36 10.92 18.10
C LEU A 92 -4.55 11.74 18.61
N SER A 93 -4.70 12.98 18.11
CA SER A 93 -5.84 13.85 18.39
C SER A 93 -6.19 14.70 17.17
N LEU A 94 -7.45 15.09 17.03
CA LEU A 94 -7.84 16.07 16.02
C LEU A 94 -7.35 17.46 16.43
N THR A 95 -6.71 18.15 15.49
CA THR A 95 -6.22 19.52 15.64
C THR A 95 -6.70 20.37 14.46
N GLU A 96 -6.70 21.70 14.60
CA GLU A 96 -7.07 22.61 13.51
C GLU A 96 -6.09 22.54 12.34
N VAL A 97 -4.81 22.29 12.65
CA VAL A 97 -3.73 22.14 11.65
C VAL A 97 -3.28 20.69 11.61
N ASN A 98 -3.30 20.09 10.43
CA ASN A 98 -2.91 18.71 10.20
C ASN A 98 -2.10 18.58 8.89
N ALA A 99 -1.69 17.39 8.53
CA ALA A 99 -0.85 17.13 7.35
C ALA A 99 -1.44 17.64 6.01
N LEU A 100 -2.76 17.89 5.93
CA LEU A 100 -3.39 18.41 4.72
C LEU A 100 -3.33 19.94 4.62
N ASN A 101 -3.41 20.65 5.73
CA ASN A 101 -3.56 22.11 5.75
C ASN A 101 -2.46 22.86 6.51
N GLU A 102 -1.42 22.15 6.97
CA GLU A 102 -0.27 22.77 7.60
C GLU A 102 0.45 23.75 6.65
N PRO A 103 1.08 24.80 7.19
CA PRO A 103 1.85 25.74 6.38
C PRO A 103 2.97 25.02 5.60
N PRO A 104 3.26 25.49 4.37
CA PRO A 104 4.36 24.94 3.59
C PRO A 104 5.70 24.96 4.33
N VAL A 105 6.40 23.86 4.29
CA VAL A 105 7.75 23.71 4.85
C VAL A 105 8.76 23.67 3.71
N ARG A 106 9.95 24.20 3.94
CA ARG A 106 11.05 24.12 2.97
C ARG A 106 12.20 23.32 3.57
N SER A 107 12.67 22.35 2.80
CA SER A 107 13.80 21.50 3.13
C SER A 107 15.11 22.20 2.81
N GLU A 108 16.15 21.87 3.55
CA GLU A 108 17.54 22.26 3.31
C GLU A 108 18.37 21.00 3.05
N PRO A 109 19.52 21.10 2.39
CA PRO A 109 20.46 19.98 2.23
C PRO A 109 20.73 19.28 3.56
N ALA A 110 20.71 17.94 3.56
CA ALA A 110 20.86 17.08 4.74
C ALA A 110 19.82 17.28 5.85
N ASN A 111 18.79 18.11 5.64
CA ASN A 111 17.68 18.33 6.59
C ASN A 111 16.35 18.32 5.84
N LEU A 112 15.95 17.13 5.38
CA LEU A 112 14.73 16.95 4.62
C LEU A 112 13.50 16.92 5.54
N ARG A 113 12.46 17.62 5.13
CA ARG A 113 11.18 17.71 5.82
C ARG A 113 10.04 17.56 4.83
N LEU A 114 9.03 16.78 5.18
CA LEU A 114 7.81 16.70 4.39
C LEU A 114 7.04 18.02 4.54
N THR A 115 6.60 18.56 3.40
CA THR A 115 5.65 19.68 3.38
C THR A 115 4.22 19.16 3.37
N SER A 116 3.22 20.04 3.47
CA SER A 116 1.83 19.61 3.41
C SER A 116 1.49 18.93 2.07
N PHE A 117 0.47 18.06 2.08
CA PHE A 117 0.01 17.39 0.86
C PHE A 117 -0.45 18.38 -0.23
N LEU A 118 -0.86 19.59 0.15
CA LEU A 118 -1.25 20.64 -0.80
C LEU A 118 -0.07 21.37 -1.44
N ASP A 119 1.13 21.28 -0.83
CA ASP A 119 2.34 21.96 -1.31
C ASP A 119 3.31 21.02 -2.05
N ARG A 120 2.83 19.85 -2.50
CA ARG A 120 3.62 18.89 -3.29
C ARG A 120 4.05 19.50 -4.61
N ARG A 121 5.24 19.10 -5.11
CA ARG A 121 5.83 19.65 -6.35
C ARG A 121 4.99 19.37 -7.59
N ASP A 122 4.42 18.17 -7.71
CA ASP A 122 3.53 17.82 -8.83
C ASP A 122 2.27 18.70 -8.86
N ARG A 123 1.71 19.04 -7.69
CA ARG A 123 0.59 19.99 -7.57
C ARG A 123 0.96 21.41 -8.02
N GLN A 124 2.20 21.81 -7.80
CA GLN A 124 2.69 23.13 -8.24
C GLN A 124 2.90 23.19 -9.75
N LEU A 125 3.28 22.07 -10.39
CA LEU A 125 3.43 21.96 -11.83
C LEU A 125 2.08 21.94 -12.56
N PHE A 126 1.05 21.33 -11.94
CA PHE A 126 -0.26 21.13 -12.58
C PHE A 126 -1.42 21.67 -11.71
N PRO A 127 -1.42 22.95 -11.30
CA PRO A 127 -2.38 23.47 -10.33
C PRO A 127 -3.84 23.39 -10.81
N ALA A 128 -4.11 23.53 -12.10
CA ALA A 128 -5.47 23.44 -12.65
C ALA A 128 -6.03 22.01 -12.56
N VAL A 129 -5.21 21.00 -12.85
CA VAL A 129 -5.61 19.58 -12.73
C VAL A 129 -6.01 19.23 -11.30
N TYR A 130 -5.23 19.68 -10.33
CA TYR A 130 -5.51 19.40 -8.92
C TYR A 130 -6.67 20.22 -8.36
N ALA A 131 -6.94 21.41 -8.89
CA ALA A 131 -8.13 22.19 -8.53
C ALA A 131 -9.42 21.49 -8.97
N GLU A 132 -9.45 20.92 -10.19
CA GLU A 132 -10.59 20.15 -10.70
C GLU A 132 -10.80 18.85 -9.90
N ALA A 133 -9.72 18.15 -9.52
CA ALA A 133 -9.78 16.91 -8.76
C ALA A 133 -10.38 17.10 -7.34
N VAL A 134 -10.15 18.26 -6.70
CA VAL A 134 -10.73 18.59 -5.39
C VAL A 134 -12.25 18.69 -5.44
N GLU A 135 -12.85 19.08 -6.57
CA GLU A 135 -14.29 19.12 -6.72
C GLU A 135 -14.92 17.72 -6.83
N LEU A 136 -14.16 16.73 -7.31
CA LEU A 136 -14.63 15.38 -7.57
C LEU A 136 -14.50 14.41 -6.36
N GLY A 137 -13.63 14.71 -5.39
CA GLY A 137 -13.35 13.78 -4.31
C GLY A 137 -12.91 14.45 -3.02
N ARG A 138 -13.82 15.16 -2.31
CA ARG A 138 -13.54 15.56 -0.94
C ARG A 138 -13.46 14.33 -0.06
N VAL A 139 -12.25 13.98 0.37
CA VAL A 139 -12.01 13.00 1.43
C VAL A 139 -12.62 13.57 2.71
N ALA A 140 -13.73 13.01 3.16
CA ALA A 140 -14.38 13.37 4.41
C ALA A 140 -13.68 12.71 5.63
N THR A 141 -12.38 12.44 5.53
CA THR A 141 -11.62 11.80 6.61
C THR A 141 -10.99 12.88 7.48
N ALA A 142 -11.28 12.85 8.76
CA ALA A 142 -10.57 13.66 9.72
C ALA A 142 -9.13 13.16 9.85
N PHE A 143 -8.16 14.05 9.67
CA PHE A 143 -6.74 13.71 9.80
C PHE A 143 -6.25 14.14 11.19
N PRO A 144 -5.82 13.18 12.03
CA PRO A 144 -5.27 13.50 13.34
C PRO A 144 -3.83 14.00 13.25
N THR A 145 -3.37 14.57 14.35
CA THR A 145 -1.99 14.96 14.62
C THR A 145 -1.45 14.11 15.76
N THR A 146 -0.18 13.76 15.74
CA THR A 146 0.51 13.12 16.86
C THR A 146 0.74 14.13 17.97
N THR A 147 -0.01 14.00 19.08
CA THR A 147 0.01 14.91 20.25
C THR A 147 0.46 14.20 21.53
N GLY A 148 0.77 12.92 21.45
CA GLY A 148 1.21 12.10 22.58
C GLY A 148 2.03 10.89 22.10
N PRO A 149 2.47 10.03 23.04
CA PRO A 149 3.28 8.86 22.69
C PRO A 149 2.45 7.87 21.86
N ILE A 150 2.99 7.46 20.71
CA ILE A 150 2.38 6.45 19.85
C ILE A 150 2.51 5.07 20.52
N SER A 151 1.39 4.34 20.58
CA SER A 151 1.34 2.93 20.98
C SER A 151 0.21 2.22 20.24
N TYR A 152 0.33 0.92 20.05
CA TYR A 152 -0.67 0.14 19.33
C TYR A 152 -1.92 -0.13 20.21
N ARG A 153 -3.12 -0.01 19.63
CA ARG A 153 -4.41 -0.34 20.28
C ARG A 153 -5.33 -1.16 19.38
N GLY A 154 -4.83 -1.61 18.22
CA GLY A 154 -5.63 -2.25 17.16
C GLY A 154 -5.82 -3.77 17.31
N HIS A 155 -5.55 -4.36 18.48
CA HIS A 155 -5.52 -5.83 18.69
C HIS A 155 -6.82 -6.53 18.27
N ASP A 156 -7.97 -6.00 18.67
CA ASP A 156 -9.27 -6.58 18.31
C ASP A 156 -9.57 -6.45 16.82
N ALA A 157 -9.16 -5.33 16.21
CA ALA A 157 -9.37 -5.07 14.79
C ALA A 157 -8.52 -6.01 13.92
N VAL A 158 -7.22 -6.12 14.20
CA VAL A 158 -6.34 -7.06 13.45
C VAL A 158 -6.75 -8.52 13.67
N ALA A 159 -7.17 -8.88 14.88
CA ALA A 159 -7.69 -10.22 15.16
C ALA A 159 -8.98 -10.50 14.37
N SER A 160 -9.83 -9.49 14.15
CA SER A 160 -11.01 -9.60 13.31
C SER A 160 -10.65 -9.81 11.84
N ASP A 161 -9.74 -9.01 11.30
CA ASP A 161 -9.27 -9.14 9.92
C ASP A 161 -8.67 -10.53 9.67
N ILE A 162 -7.82 -11.02 10.59
CA ILE A 162 -7.22 -12.36 10.54
C ILE A 162 -8.31 -13.44 10.54
N ARG A 163 -9.29 -13.35 11.43
CA ARG A 163 -10.38 -14.34 11.50
C ARG A 163 -11.19 -14.39 10.20
N HIS A 164 -11.54 -13.21 9.65
CA HIS A 164 -12.33 -13.11 8.44
C HIS A 164 -11.59 -13.72 7.25
N LEU A 165 -10.31 -13.37 7.04
CA LEU A 165 -9.53 -13.93 5.95
C LEU A 165 -9.32 -15.44 6.13
N LYS A 166 -8.89 -15.90 7.33
CA LYS A 166 -8.65 -17.34 7.58
C LYS A 166 -9.90 -18.19 7.39
N ALA A 167 -11.08 -17.66 7.72
CA ALA A 167 -12.34 -18.35 7.48
C ALA A 167 -12.72 -18.42 5.98
N ALA A 168 -12.15 -17.52 5.16
CA ALA A 168 -12.39 -17.47 3.72
C ALA A 168 -11.37 -18.26 2.90
N LEU A 169 -10.20 -18.63 3.49
CA LEU A 169 -9.17 -19.43 2.82
C LEU A 169 -9.54 -20.90 2.74
N LEU A 170 -9.14 -21.55 1.66
CA LEU A 170 -9.23 -23.00 1.49
C LEU A 170 -8.07 -23.70 2.22
N GLU A 171 -8.22 -25.00 2.48
CA GLU A 171 -7.14 -25.78 3.08
C GLU A 171 -5.86 -25.73 2.23
N GLY A 172 -4.75 -25.35 2.86
CA GLY A 172 -3.44 -25.21 2.18
C GLY A 172 -3.29 -23.93 1.33
N GLU A 173 -4.31 -23.07 1.27
CA GLU A 173 -4.23 -21.79 0.55
C GLU A 173 -3.46 -20.76 1.37
N GLN A 174 -2.52 -20.06 0.71
CA GLN A 174 -1.79 -18.94 1.31
C GLN A 174 -2.60 -17.65 1.16
N GLY A 175 -2.69 -16.88 2.25
CA GLY A 175 -3.32 -15.57 2.25
C GLY A 175 -2.39 -14.47 2.72
N PHE A 176 -2.77 -13.21 2.47
CA PHE A 176 -2.04 -12.03 2.96
C PHE A 176 -2.99 -10.95 3.48
N LEU A 177 -2.50 -10.17 4.43
CA LEU A 177 -3.11 -8.92 4.90
C LEU A 177 -2.14 -7.76 4.69
N THR A 178 -2.70 -6.60 4.33
CA THR A 178 -1.93 -5.36 4.20
C THR A 178 -1.88 -4.61 5.52
N ALA A 179 -0.71 -4.09 5.85
CA ALA A 179 -0.48 -3.19 6.98
C ALA A 179 0.36 -1.99 6.51
N ILE A 180 0.12 -0.82 7.10
CA ILE A 180 0.91 0.36 6.78
C ILE A 180 2.33 0.23 7.32
N ALA A 181 3.33 0.70 6.56
CA ALA A 181 4.71 0.77 7.04
C ALA A 181 4.94 2.00 7.95
N PRO A 182 5.98 1.96 8.83
CA PRO A 182 6.23 3.03 9.79
C PRO A 182 6.42 4.40 9.16
N GLY A 183 7.21 4.48 8.08
CA GLY A 183 7.46 5.73 7.36
C GLY A 183 6.19 6.36 6.78
N SER A 184 5.26 5.52 6.32
CA SER A 184 3.97 5.97 5.80
C SER A 184 2.98 6.35 6.91
N ALA A 185 2.97 5.63 8.03
CA ALA A 185 2.15 6.00 9.20
C ALA A 185 2.59 7.34 9.81
N ALA A 186 3.89 7.60 9.86
CA ALA A 186 4.47 8.84 10.39
C ALA A 186 4.25 10.08 9.51
N ARG A 187 3.53 10.00 8.39
CA ARG A 187 3.17 11.15 7.55
C ARG A 187 2.07 12.04 8.16
N VAL A 188 1.47 11.65 9.29
CA VAL A 188 0.64 12.55 10.11
C VAL A 188 1.51 13.64 10.72
N ARG A 189 0.94 14.85 10.90
CA ARG A 189 1.64 15.95 11.56
C ARG A 189 2.13 15.52 12.95
N ASN A 190 3.37 15.87 13.28
CA ASN A 190 4.00 15.57 14.56
C ASN A 190 4.10 16.83 15.43
N GLU A 191 3.49 16.83 16.63
CA GLU A 191 3.61 17.87 17.65
C GLU A 191 4.20 17.33 18.97
N TYR A 192 4.57 16.05 19.03
CA TYR A 192 5.04 15.41 20.26
C TYR A 192 6.52 15.04 20.22
N TYR A 193 6.99 14.36 19.17
CA TYR A 193 8.39 13.90 19.06
C TYR A 193 9.30 15.02 18.57
N ALA A 194 10.54 15.04 19.07
CA ALA A 194 11.50 16.09 18.76
C ALA A 194 11.99 16.08 17.31
N SER A 195 11.91 14.93 16.63
CA SER A 195 12.31 14.76 15.23
C SER A 195 11.35 13.87 14.46
N ASP A 196 11.42 13.96 13.12
CA ASP A 196 10.73 13.03 12.21
C ASP A 196 11.23 11.59 12.41
N GLU A 197 12.53 11.42 12.63
CA GLU A 197 13.11 10.11 12.89
C GLU A 197 12.55 9.46 14.15
N GLU A 198 12.52 10.18 15.29
CA GLU A 198 11.89 9.66 16.52
C GLU A 198 10.44 9.26 16.31
N HIS A 199 9.69 10.02 15.51
CA HIS A 199 8.31 9.73 15.18
C HIS A 199 8.18 8.45 14.35
N VAL A 200 9.03 8.25 13.33
CA VAL A 200 9.08 7.02 12.52
C VAL A 200 9.39 5.80 13.39
N TRP A 201 10.36 5.90 14.30
CA TRP A 201 10.72 4.82 15.22
C TRP A 201 9.59 4.47 16.19
N ALA A 202 8.87 5.46 16.70
CA ALA A 202 7.71 5.22 17.56
C ALA A 202 6.59 4.46 16.83
N TRP A 203 6.33 4.79 15.57
CA TRP A 203 5.42 4.02 14.73
C TRP A 203 5.93 2.60 14.45
N ALA A 204 7.24 2.41 14.26
CA ALA A 204 7.83 1.09 14.07
C ALA A 204 7.62 0.17 15.28
N ASP A 205 7.79 0.70 16.50
CA ASP A 205 7.53 -0.05 17.72
C ASP A 205 6.04 -0.41 17.88
N ALA A 206 5.15 0.52 17.58
CA ALA A 206 3.72 0.28 17.69
C ALA A 206 3.20 -0.74 16.66
N LEU A 207 3.54 -0.54 15.38
CA LEU A 207 3.05 -1.39 14.28
C LEU A 207 3.62 -2.81 14.30
N ARG A 208 4.75 -3.03 14.98
CA ARG A 208 5.29 -4.37 15.20
C ARG A 208 4.25 -5.33 15.77
N GLU A 209 3.37 -4.87 16.66
CA GLU A 209 2.33 -5.71 17.26
C GLU A 209 1.32 -6.22 16.22
N GLU A 210 0.96 -5.39 15.26
CA GLU A 210 0.10 -5.76 14.13
C GLU A 210 0.78 -6.78 13.20
N TYR A 211 2.05 -6.52 12.84
CA TYR A 211 2.80 -7.40 11.95
C TYR A 211 3.01 -8.79 12.57
N GLN A 212 3.35 -8.81 13.87
CA GLN A 212 3.50 -10.07 14.61
C GLN A 212 2.21 -10.87 14.65
N ALA A 213 1.06 -10.22 14.91
CA ALA A 213 -0.24 -10.90 14.96
C ALA A 213 -0.61 -11.54 13.62
N ILE A 214 -0.34 -10.85 12.49
CA ILE A 214 -0.58 -11.36 11.14
C ILE A 214 0.34 -12.56 10.84
N SER A 215 1.63 -12.42 11.13
CA SER A 215 2.63 -13.47 10.90
C SER A 215 2.37 -14.71 11.75
N ASP A 216 2.03 -14.55 13.05
CA ASP A 216 1.69 -15.66 13.97
C ASP A 216 0.45 -16.44 13.51
N ALA A 217 -0.44 -15.79 12.76
CA ALA A 217 -1.59 -16.43 12.13
C ALA A 217 -1.23 -17.28 10.91
N GLY A 218 0.03 -17.28 10.47
CA GLY A 218 0.53 -17.98 9.27
C GLY A 218 0.21 -17.27 7.96
N LEU A 219 -0.15 -15.97 8.02
CA LEU A 219 -0.42 -15.13 6.85
C LEU A 219 0.83 -14.35 6.45
N ILE A 220 0.88 -13.93 5.18
CA ILE A 220 1.86 -12.94 4.74
C ILE A 220 1.39 -11.56 5.22
N VAL A 221 2.27 -10.81 5.86
CA VAL A 221 2.07 -9.39 6.12
C VAL A 221 2.68 -8.58 4.96
N GLN A 222 1.84 -7.82 4.26
CA GLN A 222 2.32 -6.85 3.27
C GLN A 222 2.45 -5.48 3.93
N LEU A 223 3.63 -4.89 3.88
CA LEU A 223 3.91 -3.56 4.36
C LEU A 223 3.72 -2.56 3.22
N ASP A 224 2.66 -1.74 3.28
CA ASP A 224 2.40 -0.72 2.28
C ASP A 224 3.24 0.52 2.60
N ASP A 225 4.25 0.79 1.78
CA ASP A 225 5.15 1.92 2.02
C ASP A 225 5.37 2.85 0.82
N PRO A 226 4.38 3.66 0.46
CA PRO A 226 4.62 4.74 -0.49
C PRO A 226 5.62 5.79 0.02
N SER A 227 5.91 5.86 1.32
CA SER A 227 6.84 6.86 1.85
C SER A 227 8.26 6.73 1.28
N LEU A 228 8.65 5.55 0.81
CA LEU A 228 9.98 5.30 0.23
C LEU A 228 10.14 5.99 -1.14
N ALA A 229 9.06 6.16 -1.89
CA ALA A 229 9.09 6.78 -3.22
C ALA A 229 8.26 8.08 -3.30
N GLU A 230 7.01 8.07 -2.83
CA GLU A 230 6.08 9.20 -2.92
C GLU A 230 6.54 10.45 -2.13
N ASN A 231 7.26 10.26 -1.03
CA ASN A 231 7.77 11.37 -0.22
C ASN A 231 8.74 12.28 -0.99
N PHE A 232 9.37 11.79 -2.05
CA PHE A 232 10.25 12.61 -2.90
C PHE A 232 9.52 13.82 -3.49
N ASP A 233 8.29 13.63 -3.94
CA ASP A 233 7.43 14.71 -4.41
C ASP A 233 6.97 15.66 -3.29
N GLN A 234 6.83 15.13 -2.07
CA GLN A 234 6.40 15.90 -0.88
C GLN A 234 7.55 16.66 -0.19
N ILE A 235 8.76 16.61 -0.71
CA ILE A 235 9.91 17.40 -0.26
C ILE A 235 10.15 18.56 -1.21
N ASN A 236 10.12 19.80 -0.69
CA ASN A 236 10.21 21.01 -1.48
C ASN A 236 11.24 22.00 -0.88
N PRO A 237 12.24 22.49 -1.63
CA PRO A 237 12.54 22.16 -3.04
C PRO A 237 12.95 20.70 -3.25
N GLU A 238 13.07 20.28 -4.52
CA GLU A 238 13.53 18.94 -4.88
C GLU A 238 14.87 18.61 -4.20
N PRO A 239 14.94 17.51 -3.43
CA PRO A 239 16.18 17.14 -2.75
C PRO A 239 17.19 16.54 -3.72
N SER A 240 18.47 16.53 -3.33
CA SER A 240 19.45 15.70 -4.01
C SER A 240 19.11 14.22 -3.84
N VAL A 241 19.53 13.39 -4.80
CA VAL A 241 19.34 11.93 -4.69
C VAL A 241 19.99 11.38 -3.43
N SER A 242 21.19 11.84 -3.09
CA SER A 242 21.90 11.37 -1.90
C SER A 242 21.20 11.76 -0.59
N ASP A 243 20.65 12.97 -0.50
CA ASP A 243 19.89 13.37 0.69
C ASP A 243 18.61 12.55 0.82
N TYR A 244 17.95 12.26 -0.32
CA TYR A 244 16.75 11.44 -0.32
C TYR A 244 17.03 9.98 0.01
N GLN A 245 18.15 9.42 -0.44
CA GLN A 245 18.61 8.09 -0.04
C GLN A 245 18.80 8.01 1.48
N ALA A 246 19.52 8.95 2.09
CA ALA A 246 19.70 9.01 3.54
C ALA A 246 18.37 9.14 4.30
N PHE A 247 17.42 9.92 3.77
CA PHE A 247 16.07 10.03 4.31
C PHE A 247 15.29 8.69 4.21
N THR A 248 15.48 7.93 3.14
CA THR A 248 14.84 6.63 2.90
C THR A 248 15.48 5.53 3.75
N GLU A 249 16.81 5.56 3.98
CA GLU A 249 17.54 4.62 4.85
C GLU A 249 16.94 4.54 6.27
N VAL A 250 16.56 5.68 6.85
CA VAL A 250 15.90 5.72 8.17
C VAL A 250 14.58 4.92 8.14
N ARG A 251 13.81 5.02 7.07
CA ARG A 251 12.52 4.33 6.91
C ARG A 251 12.69 2.83 6.72
N VAL A 252 13.68 2.42 5.92
CA VAL A 252 14.04 1.00 5.75
C VAL A 252 14.57 0.42 7.06
N ALA A 253 15.42 1.15 7.81
CA ALA A 253 15.87 0.73 9.12
C ALA A 253 14.71 0.55 10.12
N ALA A 254 13.72 1.45 10.09
CA ALA A 254 12.51 1.34 10.91
C ALA A 254 11.63 0.13 10.52
N ILE A 255 11.52 -0.17 9.21
CA ILE A 255 10.88 -1.41 8.74
C ILE A 255 11.60 -2.62 9.31
N ASN A 256 12.93 -2.72 9.15
CA ASN A 256 13.72 -3.83 9.63
C ASN A 256 13.60 -4.03 11.15
N HIS A 257 13.52 -2.92 11.90
CA HIS A 257 13.25 -2.97 13.33
C HIS A 257 11.85 -3.52 13.64
N ALA A 258 10.84 -3.08 12.94
CA ALA A 258 9.46 -3.51 13.17
C ALA A 258 9.23 -5.01 12.85
N ILE A 259 9.90 -5.52 11.80
CA ILE A 259 9.75 -6.92 11.37
C ILE A 259 10.79 -7.87 12.00
N ARG A 260 11.65 -7.39 12.90
CA ARG A 260 12.69 -8.23 13.52
C ARG A 260 12.09 -9.49 14.16
N GLY A 261 12.62 -10.65 13.77
CA GLY A 261 12.19 -11.97 14.27
C GLY A 261 10.99 -12.57 13.55
N LEU A 262 10.39 -11.87 12.58
CA LEU A 262 9.40 -12.46 11.69
C LEU A 262 10.09 -13.33 10.64
N PRO A 263 9.48 -14.45 10.20
CA PRO A 263 9.97 -15.20 9.05
C PRO A 263 9.98 -14.30 7.80
N LYS A 264 11.14 -14.20 7.15
CA LYS A 264 11.35 -13.31 5.99
C LYS A 264 10.33 -13.58 4.86
N GLU A 265 10.05 -14.85 4.62
CA GLU A 265 9.10 -15.33 3.60
C GLU A 265 7.64 -14.94 3.88
N GLN A 266 7.32 -14.53 5.10
CA GLN A 266 6.01 -14.00 5.46
C GLN A 266 5.92 -12.48 5.39
N VAL A 267 6.98 -11.80 4.95
CA VAL A 267 6.99 -10.33 4.85
C VAL A 267 7.12 -9.92 3.39
N ARG A 268 6.15 -9.15 2.89
CA ARG A 268 6.14 -8.53 1.58
C ARG A 268 6.16 -7.01 1.74
N LEU A 269 7.10 -6.33 1.11
CA LEU A 269 7.12 -4.87 1.01
C LEU A 269 6.38 -4.45 -0.25
N HIS A 270 5.43 -3.53 -0.16
CA HIS A 270 4.81 -2.91 -1.32
C HIS A 270 5.32 -1.48 -1.48
N LEU A 271 6.05 -1.27 -2.57
CA LEU A 271 6.60 0.01 -3.01
C LEU A 271 5.67 0.60 -4.08
N CYS A 272 5.17 1.81 -3.83
CA CYS A 272 4.44 2.58 -4.85
C CYS A 272 4.74 4.07 -4.74
N TRP A 273 4.42 4.80 -5.80
CA TRP A 273 4.58 6.25 -5.88
C TRP A 273 3.30 7.02 -5.49
N GLY A 274 2.35 6.31 -4.87
CA GLY A 274 1.03 6.82 -4.56
C GLY A 274 0.02 6.49 -5.67
N SER A 275 -1.21 6.19 -5.27
CA SER A 275 -2.22 5.65 -6.19
C SER A 275 -3.30 6.65 -6.60
N TRP A 276 -3.07 7.95 -6.42
CA TRP A 276 -4.00 8.96 -6.94
C TRP A 276 -3.85 9.11 -8.46
N HIS A 277 -4.92 9.53 -9.13
CA HIS A 277 -4.91 9.78 -10.58
C HIS A 277 -4.36 11.17 -10.89
N GLY A 278 -3.06 11.35 -10.67
CA GLY A 278 -2.32 12.56 -10.96
C GLY A 278 -1.32 12.41 -12.09
N PRO A 279 -0.63 13.50 -12.46
CA PRO A 279 0.40 13.48 -13.51
C PRO A 279 1.65 12.67 -13.16
N HIS A 280 2.00 12.55 -11.87
CA HIS A 280 3.19 11.83 -11.40
C HIS A 280 4.51 12.29 -12.04
N ALA A 281 4.60 13.58 -12.47
CA ALA A 281 5.72 14.09 -13.21
C ALA A 281 6.99 14.31 -12.38
N THR A 282 6.84 14.36 -11.05
CA THR A 282 7.91 14.60 -10.07
C THR A 282 8.32 13.36 -9.29
N ASP A 283 7.88 12.18 -9.72
CA ASP A 283 8.27 10.91 -9.11
C ASP A 283 9.77 10.65 -9.26
N ILE A 284 10.39 10.12 -8.19
CA ILE A 284 11.78 9.66 -8.24
C ILE A 284 11.88 8.39 -9.08
N GLU A 285 12.95 8.26 -9.86
CA GLU A 285 13.23 7.04 -10.61
C GLU A 285 13.63 5.90 -9.67
N LEU A 286 13.16 4.68 -9.98
CA LEU A 286 13.42 3.48 -9.19
C LEU A 286 14.92 3.24 -8.96
N ARG A 287 15.78 3.50 -9.97
CA ARG A 287 17.23 3.31 -9.88
C ARG A 287 17.89 4.06 -8.72
N HIS A 288 17.28 5.15 -8.28
CA HIS A 288 17.82 5.98 -7.20
C HIS A 288 17.45 5.46 -5.81
N ILE A 289 16.36 4.73 -5.68
CA ILE A 289 15.88 4.22 -4.38
C ILE A 289 16.02 2.71 -4.22
N LEU A 290 16.09 1.94 -5.31
CA LEU A 290 16.15 0.48 -5.25
C LEU A 290 17.32 -0.05 -4.41
N PRO A 291 18.54 0.50 -4.47
CA PRO A 291 19.62 0.04 -3.60
C PRO A 291 19.28 0.11 -2.10
N VAL A 292 18.61 1.18 -1.66
CA VAL A 292 18.17 1.34 -0.27
C VAL A 292 16.99 0.42 0.05
N VAL A 293 16.05 0.28 -0.86
CA VAL A 293 14.88 -0.61 -0.69
C VAL A 293 15.30 -2.07 -0.53
N LEU A 294 16.36 -2.50 -1.24
CA LEU A 294 16.91 -3.86 -1.13
C LEU A 294 17.58 -4.16 0.21
N GLU A 295 17.83 -3.17 1.05
CA GLU A 295 18.30 -3.37 2.44
C GLU A 295 17.17 -3.82 3.38
N ALA A 296 15.90 -3.76 2.94
CA ALA A 296 14.78 -4.29 3.70
C ALA A 296 14.85 -5.83 3.80
N ASN A 297 14.78 -6.37 5.01
CA ASN A 297 14.85 -7.81 5.26
C ASN A 297 13.50 -8.50 4.99
N VAL A 298 13.04 -8.47 3.75
CA VAL A 298 11.75 -8.99 3.30
C VAL A 298 11.91 -10.13 2.30
N GLY A 299 10.97 -11.06 2.26
CA GLY A 299 10.99 -12.19 1.33
C GLY A 299 10.47 -11.85 -0.07
N SER A 300 9.67 -10.78 -0.18
CA SER A 300 9.16 -10.34 -1.48
C SER A 300 8.96 -8.83 -1.53
N ILE A 301 9.07 -8.27 -2.74
CA ILE A 301 8.77 -6.85 -3.02
C ILE A 301 7.71 -6.78 -4.12
N SER A 302 6.59 -6.11 -3.80
CA SER A 302 5.55 -5.73 -4.75
C SER A 302 5.77 -4.28 -5.17
N PHE A 303 5.65 -3.99 -6.46
CA PHE A 303 5.95 -2.66 -6.99
C PHE A 303 5.22 -2.39 -8.29
N GLU A 304 5.12 -1.10 -8.67
CA GLU A 304 4.49 -0.65 -9.90
C GLU A 304 5.39 -0.97 -11.12
N ALA A 305 4.83 -1.67 -12.12
CA ALA A 305 5.52 -2.03 -13.36
C ALA A 305 4.58 -2.16 -14.57
N GLY A 306 3.30 -1.80 -14.41
CA GLY A 306 2.28 -1.89 -15.45
C GLY A 306 1.73 -0.53 -15.92
N ASN A 307 2.03 0.57 -15.24
CA ASN A 307 1.60 1.90 -15.66
C ASN A 307 2.63 2.58 -16.55
N VAL A 308 2.17 3.57 -17.30
CA VAL A 308 2.98 4.27 -18.30
C VAL A 308 4.15 5.08 -17.72
N ARG A 309 4.11 5.37 -16.41
CA ARG A 309 5.17 6.15 -15.75
C ARG A 309 6.37 5.27 -15.39
N HIS A 310 6.12 4.04 -14.91
CA HIS A 310 7.14 3.18 -14.31
C HIS A 310 7.41 1.88 -15.08
N GLU A 311 6.61 1.52 -16.11
CA GLU A 311 6.80 0.26 -16.86
C GLU A 311 8.20 0.10 -17.45
N HIS A 312 8.85 1.18 -17.87
CA HIS A 312 10.19 1.16 -18.47
C HIS A 312 11.29 0.80 -17.46
N GLU A 313 11.03 0.95 -16.15
CA GLU A 313 12.00 0.73 -15.07
C GLU A 313 12.23 -0.76 -14.76
N PHE A 314 11.55 -1.67 -15.46
CA PHE A 314 11.82 -3.11 -15.31
C PHE A 314 13.29 -3.48 -15.52
N THR A 315 14.02 -2.73 -16.37
CA THR A 315 15.44 -2.95 -16.63
C THR A 315 16.32 -2.76 -15.40
N VAL A 316 15.93 -1.87 -14.48
CA VAL A 316 16.68 -1.54 -13.27
C VAL A 316 16.88 -2.78 -12.38
N TRP A 317 15.89 -3.70 -12.35
CA TRP A 317 15.98 -4.94 -11.60
C TRP A 317 17.06 -5.89 -12.13
N GLY A 318 17.41 -5.81 -13.40
CA GLY A 318 18.52 -6.55 -14.00
C GLY A 318 19.88 -5.89 -13.86
N GLU A 319 19.93 -4.65 -13.36
CA GLU A 319 21.17 -3.86 -13.20
C GLU A 319 21.75 -3.94 -11.77
N VAL A 320 21.03 -4.57 -10.83
CA VAL A 320 21.41 -4.68 -9.41
C VAL A 320 21.59 -6.15 -8.99
N ASP A 321 22.41 -6.36 -7.95
CA ASP A 321 22.55 -7.68 -7.35
C ASP A 321 21.34 -7.97 -6.45
N LEU A 322 20.46 -8.87 -6.89
CA LEU A 322 19.28 -9.29 -6.14
C LEU A 322 19.60 -10.49 -5.23
N PRO A 323 19.09 -10.51 -3.97
CA PRO A 323 19.16 -11.71 -3.15
C PRO A 323 18.57 -12.95 -3.86
N ASP A 324 19.25 -14.10 -3.75
CA ASP A 324 18.85 -15.32 -4.45
C ASP A 324 17.46 -15.84 -4.06
N ASP A 325 16.99 -15.49 -2.87
CA ASP A 325 15.70 -15.90 -2.32
C ASP A 325 14.61 -14.81 -2.44
N LEU A 326 14.93 -13.65 -2.98
CA LEU A 326 13.96 -12.56 -3.15
C LEU A 326 12.95 -12.87 -4.24
N VAL A 327 11.67 -12.77 -3.90
CA VAL A 327 10.55 -12.90 -4.84
C VAL A 327 10.13 -11.51 -5.31
N LEU A 328 10.03 -11.33 -6.63
CA LEU A 328 9.49 -10.10 -7.23
C LEU A 328 8.00 -10.25 -7.49
N ALA A 329 7.22 -9.28 -7.02
CA ALA A 329 5.78 -9.20 -7.27
C ALA A 329 5.44 -7.96 -8.11
N PRO A 330 5.85 -7.94 -9.42
CA PRO A 330 5.59 -6.81 -10.28
C PRO A 330 4.11 -6.60 -10.53
N GLY A 331 3.66 -5.35 -10.48
CA GLY A 331 2.38 -4.93 -11.01
C GLY A 331 2.39 -5.06 -12.53
N VAL A 332 1.52 -5.89 -13.08
CA VAL A 332 1.41 -6.11 -14.53
C VAL A 332 0.08 -5.66 -15.10
N VAL A 333 -0.83 -5.22 -14.24
CA VAL A 333 -2.07 -4.49 -14.56
C VAL A 333 -2.14 -3.21 -13.75
N SER A 334 -2.53 -2.12 -14.40
CA SER A 334 -2.44 -0.78 -13.84
C SER A 334 -3.74 -0.33 -13.16
N HIS A 335 -3.62 0.32 -12.01
CA HIS A 335 -4.71 1.03 -11.34
C HIS A 335 -5.00 2.41 -11.95
N ALA A 336 -4.05 2.95 -12.72
CA ALA A 336 -4.08 4.34 -13.20
C ALA A 336 -4.87 4.55 -14.50
N THR A 337 -5.49 3.50 -15.05
CA THR A 337 -6.25 3.57 -16.30
C THR A 337 -7.47 2.68 -16.28
N ASN A 338 -8.53 3.11 -16.97
CA ASN A 338 -9.73 2.30 -17.22
C ASN A 338 -9.55 1.27 -18.36
N VAL A 339 -8.43 1.31 -19.08
CA VAL A 339 -8.15 0.30 -20.13
C VAL A 339 -7.78 -1.02 -19.47
N VAL A 340 -8.48 -2.09 -19.87
CA VAL A 340 -8.16 -3.45 -19.43
C VAL A 340 -7.00 -3.98 -20.28
N GLU A 341 -5.95 -4.45 -19.65
CA GLU A 341 -4.76 -4.98 -20.31
C GLU A 341 -5.08 -6.23 -21.11
N HIS A 342 -4.51 -6.33 -22.32
CA HIS A 342 -4.61 -7.57 -23.08
C HIS A 342 -3.77 -8.66 -22.41
N PRO A 343 -4.28 -9.91 -22.25
CA PRO A 343 -3.54 -10.98 -21.57
C PRO A 343 -2.15 -11.30 -22.16
N ASP A 344 -1.93 -11.08 -23.47
CA ASP A 344 -0.57 -11.23 -24.04
C ASP A 344 0.38 -10.12 -23.56
N LEU A 345 -0.10 -8.89 -23.35
CA LEU A 345 0.73 -7.83 -22.76
C LEU A 345 1.08 -8.17 -21.31
N VAL A 346 0.11 -8.68 -20.55
CA VAL A 346 0.34 -9.16 -19.17
C VAL A 346 1.40 -10.28 -19.18
N SER A 347 1.30 -11.25 -20.07
CA SER A 347 2.29 -12.33 -20.24
C SER A 347 3.68 -11.77 -20.53
N GLN A 348 3.80 -10.84 -21.49
CA GLN A 348 5.08 -10.20 -21.84
C GLN A 348 5.71 -9.45 -20.67
N ARG A 349 4.90 -8.76 -19.85
CA ARG A 349 5.36 -8.08 -18.64
C ARG A 349 5.90 -9.08 -17.60
N ILE A 350 5.23 -10.21 -17.41
CA ILE A 350 5.68 -11.28 -16.51
C ILE A 350 7.00 -11.88 -17.02
N GLU A 351 7.08 -12.21 -18.31
CA GLU A 351 8.27 -12.81 -18.96
C GLU A 351 9.53 -11.94 -18.75
N ARG A 352 9.42 -10.60 -18.81
CA ARG A 352 10.55 -9.69 -18.53
C ARG A 352 11.17 -9.90 -17.16
N PHE A 353 10.36 -10.11 -16.12
CA PHE A 353 10.87 -10.38 -14.77
C PHE A 353 11.31 -11.83 -14.59
N ALA A 354 10.64 -12.78 -15.25
CA ALA A 354 11.07 -14.18 -15.26
C ALA A 354 12.45 -14.36 -15.91
N ASP A 355 12.77 -13.55 -16.92
CA ASP A 355 14.11 -13.51 -17.53
C ASP A 355 15.20 -13.00 -16.58
N ILE A 356 14.83 -12.16 -15.60
CA ILE A 356 15.77 -11.58 -14.62
C ILE A 356 16.00 -12.54 -13.44
N VAL A 357 14.92 -13.03 -12.81
CA VAL A 357 15.01 -13.80 -11.55
C VAL A 357 14.64 -15.26 -11.67
N GLY A 358 14.18 -15.71 -12.83
CA GLY A 358 13.57 -17.02 -13.01
C GLY A 358 12.07 -17.03 -12.67
N PRO A 359 11.27 -17.86 -13.34
CA PRO A 359 9.81 -17.86 -13.22
C PRO A 359 9.31 -18.24 -11.82
N ASP A 360 10.06 -19.04 -11.07
CA ASP A 360 9.68 -19.46 -9.71
C ASP A 360 9.78 -18.33 -8.68
N ARG A 361 10.46 -17.23 -9.01
CA ARG A 361 10.60 -16.03 -8.17
C ARG A 361 9.77 -14.86 -8.65
N VAL A 362 8.76 -15.08 -9.50
CA VAL A 362 7.82 -14.05 -9.96
C VAL A 362 6.41 -14.36 -9.48
N VAL A 363 5.77 -13.38 -8.85
CA VAL A 363 4.36 -13.39 -8.49
C VAL A 363 3.69 -12.21 -9.19
N ALA A 364 2.89 -12.48 -10.23
CA ALA A 364 2.24 -11.40 -10.97
C ALA A 364 1.19 -10.67 -10.11
N SER A 365 1.25 -9.34 -10.05
CA SER A 365 0.42 -8.51 -9.17
C SER A 365 -0.28 -7.38 -9.94
N THR A 366 -1.08 -6.60 -9.21
CA THR A 366 -1.53 -5.27 -9.64
C THR A 366 -0.51 -4.22 -9.23
N ASP A 367 -0.39 -3.11 -9.97
CA ASP A 367 0.50 -1.99 -9.63
C ASP A 367 0.24 -1.47 -8.21
N CYS A 368 -1.02 -1.22 -7.89
CA CYS A 368 -1.50 -0.81 -6.59
C CYS A 368 -2.92 -1.36 -6.39
N GLY A 369 -3.58 -1.01 -5.29
CA GLY A 369 -4.96 -1.40 -5.04
C GLY A 369 -5.90 -0.91 -6.13
N LEU A 370 -6.85 -1.75 -6.56
CA LEU A 370 -7.86 -1.41 -7.56
C LEU A 370 -9.14 -0.82 -6.93
N GLY A 371 -9.36 -1.09 -5.63
CA GLY A 371 -10.51 -0.59 -4.90
C GLY A 371 -10.49 0.93 -4.74
N GLY A 372 -11.55 1.61 -5.18
CA GLY A 372 -11.63 3.07 -5.13
C GLY A 372 -10.78 3.81 -6.17
N ARG A 373 -10.21 3.09 -7.14
CA ARG A 373 -9.36 3.67 -8.21
C ARG A 373 -10.00 3.57 -9.58
N VAL A 374 -10.57 2.42 -9.90
CA VAL A 374 -11.29 2.15 -11.16
C VAL A 374 -12.68 1.61 -10.85
N HIS A 375 -13.56 1.65 -11.84
CA HIS A 375 -14.89 1.06 -11.69
C HIS A 375 -14.80 -0.43 -11.31
N PRO A 376 -15.68 -0.95 -10.42
CA PRO A 376 -15.62 -2.34 -9.98
C PRO A 376 -15.54 -3.37 -11.11
N ASP A 377 -16.33 -3.20 -12.16
CA ASP A 377 -16.31 -4.14 -13.31
C ASP A 377 -15.00 -4.10 -14.08
N ILE A 378 -14.36 -2.93 -14.17
CA ILE A 378 -13.02 -2.77 -14.77
C ILE A 378 -11.96 -3.45 -13.90
N ALA A 379 -12.02 -3.27 -12.58
CA ALA A 379 -11.10 -3.91 -11.66
C ALA A 379 -11.14 -5.44 -11.81
N TRP A 380 -12.31 -6.03 -11.88
CA TRP A 380 -12.45 -7.48 -12.04
C TRP A 380 -12.00 -7.97 -13.41
N ALA A 381 -12.32 -7.25 -14.49
CA ALA A 381 -11.81 -7.57 -15.82
C ALA A 381 -10.27 -7.51 -15.90
N LYS A 382 -9.64 -6.57 -15.18
CA LYS A 382 -8.17 -6.50 -15.05
C LYS A 382 -7.60 -7.71 -14.30
N LEU A 383 -8.25 -8.18 -13.24
CA LEU A 383 -7.83 -9.38 -12.52
C LEU A 383 -8.00 -10.66 -13.35
N GLU A 384 -9.07 -10.75 -14.16
CA GLU A 384 -9.24 -11.85 -15.14
C GLU A 384 -8.13 -11.82 -16.19
N ALA A 385 -7.75 -10.63 -16.68
CA ALA A 385 -6.64 -10.45 -17.60
C ALA A 385 -5.29 -10.82 -16.96
N LEU A 386 -5.10 -10.50 -15.65
CA LEU A 386 -3.94 -10.91 -14.87
C LEU A 386 -3.82 -12.45 -14.81
N GLY A 387 -4.90 -13.13 -14.40
CA GLY A 387 -4.92 -14.60 -14.30
C GLY A 387 -4.69 -15.29 -15.64
N GLU A 388 -5.31 -14.80 -16.72
CA GLU A 388 -5.10 -15.31 -18.07
C GLU A 388 -3.66 -15.08 -18.56
N GLY A 389 -3.13 -13.87 -18.35
CA GLY A 389 -1.74 -13.53 -18.72
C GLY A 389 -0.72 -14.40 -18.00
N ALA A 390 -0.91 -14.65 -16.70
CA ALA A 390 -0.03 -15.54 -15.93
C ALA A 390 -0.07 -16.99 -16.44
N ARG A 391 -1.24 -17.50 -16.86
CA ARG A 391 -1.34 -18.82 -17.48
C ARG A 391 -0.59 -18.89 -18.82
N ARG A 392 -0.64 -17.82 -19.62
CA ARG A 392 0.12 -17.75 -20.89
C ARG A 392 1.63 -17.69 -20.64
N ALA A 393 2.07 -16.86 -19.70
CA ALA A 393 3.49 -16.76 -19.32
C ALA A 393 4.03 -18.12 -18.85
N ALA A 394 3.28 -18.86 -18.01
CA ALA A 394 3.67 -20.17 -17.52
C ALA A 394 3.88 -21.24 -18.62
N THR A 395 3.37 -21.01 -19.82
CA THR A 395 3.62 -21.91 -20.97
C THR A 395 4.80 -21.50 -21.82
N ARG A 396 5.34 -20.28 -21.60
CA ARG A 396 6.46 -19.70 -22.37
C ARG A 396 7.77 -19.68 -21.58
N CYS A 397 7.68 -19.55 -20.24
CA CYS A 397 8.79 -19.74 -19.31
C CYS A 397 8.92 -21.23 -18.91
#